data_9ee79c989caa3f227fc2f60915d18948
#
_entry.id   9ee79c989caa3f227fc2f60915d18948
#
_cell.length_a   1.000
_cell.length_b   1.000
_cell.length_c   1.000
_cell.angle_alpha   90.00
_cell.angle_beta   90.00
_cell.angle_gamma   90.00
#
_symmetry.space_group_name_H-M   'P 1'
#
loop_
_entity.id
_entity.type
_entity.pdbx_description
1 polymer ?
#
loop_
_entity_poly.entity_id
_entity_poly.type
_entity_poly.pdbx_seq_one_letter_code
_entity_poly.pdbx_strand_id
1 'polypeptide(L)'
;MPDALILGAAASKKVKLDDAIFTARFNEALVHQSVRAEQAARRRGTAATKTRGMVSGGGAKPWRQKGTGRARAGSNRSPIWTGGGVVFGPQPRSYTFKVNRKEQRAALRSALSLHAERSSLAVLDTSVFSAPKTKQAFDLLEDWSPPTQAGSTLVVLAAEDANAALSFRNLKRVAVLTHENVGVADLLGAASLVISQPALDALTARAAGSAAAAEEAKAPAAKPKEPKATKTAEPTTAEEAKA
;
A
#
# COMPACT_ATOMS: atom_id res chain seq x y z
N MET A 1 -10.76 30.96 -2.43
CA MET A 1 -9.52 30.26 -2.05
C MET A 1 -9.80 29.53 -0.76
N PRO A 2 -9.64 28.21 -0.70
CA PRO A 2 -9.80 27.49 0.55
C PRO A 2 -8.63 27.82 1.50
N ASP A 3 -8.95 28.07 2.76
CA ASP A 3 -7.98 28.35 3.81
C ASP A 3 -7.95 27.20 4.81
N ALA A 4 -6.76 26.83 5.31
CA ALA A 4 -6.59 25.86 6.37
C ALA A 4 -6.06 26.53 7.64
N LEU A 5 -6.56 26.07 8.80
CA LEU A 5 -6.12 26.56 10.12
C LEU A 5 -4.73 25.96 10.44
N ILE A 6 -3.84 26.74 11.06
CA ILE A 6 -2.57 26.23 11.56
C ILE A 6 -2.74 25.86 13.04
N LEU A 7 -2.43 24.59 13.37
CA LEU A 7 -2.41 24.07 14.73
C LEU A 7 -1.01 24.28 15.34
N GLY A 8 -0.96 24.79 16.57
CA GLY A 8 0.29 25.01 17.29
C GLY A 8 0.91 26.41 17.12
N ALA A 9 0.44 27.22 16.18
CA ALA A 9 0.89 28.59 16.04
C ALA A 9 0.16 29.52 17.04
N ALA A 10 0.89 30.44 17.64
CA ALA A 10 0.30 31.50 18.46
C ALA A 10 -0.60 32.40 17.59
N ALA A 11 -1.90 32.42 17.88
CA ALA A 11 -2.98 33.09 17.15
C ALA A 11 -3.36 32.37 15.82
N SER A 12 -4.66 32.13 15.67
CA SER A 12 -5.38 31.50 14.55
C SER A 12 -4.89 31.85 13.12
N LYS A 13 -3.63 31.52 12.82
CA LYS A 13 -3.06 31.77 11.49
C LYS A 13 -3.68 30.78 10.51
N LYS A 14 -4.03 31.28 9.31
CA LYS A 14 -4.54 30.48 8.22
C LYS A 14 -3.50 30.43 7.10
N VAL A 15 -3.35 29.27 6.48
CA VAL A 15 -2.56 29.06 5.26
C VAL A 15 -3.52 29.03 4.08
N LYS A 16 -3.18 29.75 3.02
CA LYS A 16 -3.89 29.67 1.75
C LYS A 16 -3.49 28.38 1.04
N LEU A 17 -4.48 27.63 0.60
CA LEU A 17 -4.28 26.40 -0.15
C LEU A 17 -4.30 26.67 -1.66
N ASP A 18 -3.61 25.85 -2.45
CA ASP A 18 -3.58 25.96 -3.91
C ASP A 18 -4.94 25.61 -4.51
N ASP A 19 -5.57 26.58 -5.18
CA ASP A 19 -6.88 26.40 -5.80
C ASP A 19 -6.89 25.29 -6.85
N ALA A 20 -5.81 25.06 -7.59
CA ALA A 20 -5.73 24.01 -8.62
C ALA A 20 -5.90 22.59 -8.06
N ILE A 21 -5.61 22.42 -6.77
CA ILE A 21 -5.66 21.10 -6.09
C ILE A 21 -6.88 21.01 -5.18
N PHE A 22 -7.12 22.02 -4.36
CA PHE A 22 -8.12 21.99 -3.31
C PHE A 22 -9.52 22.46 -3.73
N THR A 23 -9.71 22.94 -4.97
CA THR A 23 -11.02 23.23 -5.57
C THR A 23 -11.38 22.27 -6.70
N ALA A 24 -10.63 21.15 -6.83
CA ALA A 24 -10.89 20.17 -7.87
C ALA A 24 -12.27 19.53 -7.71
N ARG A 25 -13.02 19.41 -8.82
CA ARG A 25 -14.33 18.73 -8.81
C ARG A 25 -14.21 17.29 -8.33
N PHE A 26 -15.06 16.90 -7.41
CA PHE A 26 -15.12 15.52 -6.93
C PHE A 26 -15.56 14.56 -8.04
N ASN A 27 -14.82 13.47 -8.24
CA ASN A 27 -15.13 12.40 -9.19
C ASN A 27 -15.17 11.06 -8.47
N GLU A 28 -16.36 10.59 -8.16
CA GLU A 28 -16.61 9.35 -7.42
C GLU A 28 -16.00 8.13 -8.10
N ALA A 29 -16.14 8.00 -9.43
CA ALA A 29 -15.67 6.83 -10.17
C ALA A 29 -14.14 6.67 -10.08
N LEU A 30 -13.39 7.76 -10.25
CA LEU A 30 -11.92 7.74 -10.14
C LEU A 30 -11.45 7.43 -8.72
N VAL A 31 -12.11 8.03 -7.74
CA VAL A 31 -11.83 7.82 -6.33
C VAL A 31 -12.10 6.37 -5.95
N HIS A 32 -13.26 5.82 -6.31
CA HIS A 32 -13.60 4.41 -6.05
C HIS A 32 -12.60 3.45 -6.71
N GLN A 33 -12.22 3.70 -7.96
CA GLN A 33 -11.22 2.88 -8.66
C GLN A 33 -9.87 2.91 -7.96
N SER A 34 -9.40 4.08 -7.51
CA SER A 34 -8.14 4.24 -6.79
C SER A 34 -8.15 3.51 -5.45
N VAL A 35 -9.22 3.67 -4.66
CA VAL A 35 -9.41 2.99 -3.37
C VAL A 35 -9.42 1.46 -3.56
N ARG A 36 -10.14 0.96 -4.56
CA ARG A 36 -10.15 -0.48 -4.87
C ARG A 36 -8.76 -1.00 -5.23
N ALA A 37 -7.98 -0.24 -6.00
CA ALA A 37 -6.61 -0.63 -6.36
C ALA A 37 -5.71 -0.71 -5.14
N GLU A 38 -5.78 0.28 -4.24
CA GLU A 38 -5.00 0.30 -3.01
C GLU A 38 -5.37 -0.86 -2.07
N GLN A 39 -6.65 -1.09 -1.85
CA GLN A 39 -7.13 -2.20 -1.00
C GLN A 39 -6.78 -3.57 -1.60
N ALA A 40 -6.90 -3.73 -2.92
CA ALA A 40 -6.53 -4.95 -3.62
C ALA A 40 -5.02 -5.22 -3.55
N ALA A 41 -4.18 -4.19 -3.61
CA ALA A 41 -2.73 -4.30 -3.47
C ALA A 41 -2.31 -4.77 -2.07
N ARG A 42 -3.04 -4.38 -1.02
CA ARG A 42 -2.79 -4.83 0.37
C ARG A 42 -3.14 -6.31 0.58
N ARG A 43 -3.93 -6.93 -0.31
CA ARG A 43 -4.38 -8.33 -0.19
C ARG A 43 -3.28 -9.30 -0.58
N ARG A 44 -2.85 -10.14 0.35
CA ARG A 44 -1.71 -11.07 0.18
C ARG A 44 -2.01 -12.24 -0.78
N GLY A 45 -3.25 -12.72 -0.85
CA GLY A 45 -3.68 -13.77 -1.76
C GLY A 45 -3.03 -15.14 -1.53
N THR A 46 -2.71 -15.50 -0.30
CA THR A 46 -1.95 -16.69 0.07
C THR A 46 -2.78 -17.97 0.24
N ALA A 47 -4.10 -17.91 0.02
CA ALA A 47 -4.96 -19.08 0.12
C ALA A 47 -4.54 -20.15 -0.90
N ALA A 48 -4.30 -21.37 -0.42
CA ALA A 48 -3.87 -22.49 -1.26
C ALA A 48 -4.52 -23.81 -0.81
N THR A 49 -4.82 -24.65 -1.78
CA THR A 49 -5.21 -26.04 -1.54
C THR A 49 -4.32 -26.99 -2.34
N LYS A 50 -4.13 -28.20 -1.83
CA LYS A 50 -3.33 -29.20 -2.52
C LYS A 50 -4.15 -29.86 -3.63
N THR A 51 -3.67 -29.83 -4.86
CA THR A 51 -4.20 -30.64 -5.95
C THR A 51 -3.81 -32.10 -5.78
N ARG A 52 -4.42 -32.99 -6.54
CA ARG A 52 -4.12 -34.44 -6.51
C ARG A 52 -2.62 -34.75 -6.66
N GLY A 53 -1.88 -33.95 -7.42
CA GLY A 53 -0.43 -34.14 -7.59
C GLY A 53 0.39 -33.76 -6.35
N MET A 54 -0.09 -32.76 -5.57
CA MET A 54 0.62 -32.22 -4.40
C MET A 54 0.37 -33.01 -3.10
N VAL A 55 -0.68 -33.85 -3.06
CA VAL A 55 -0.99 -34.66 -1.89
C VAL A 55 0.03 -35.81 -1.81
N SER A 56 0.58 -36.06 -0.61
CA SER A 56 1.49 -37.18 -0.34
C SER A 56 0.80 -38.54 -0.49
N GLY A 57 1.52 -39.56 -0.93
CA GLY A 57 1.03 -40.95 -1.07
C GLY A 57 0.65 -41.30 -2.51
N GLY A 58 -0.12 -42.38 -2.72
CA GLY A 58 -0.77 -42.74 -3.99
C GLY A 58 0.13 -43.30 -5.09
N GLY A 59 1.31 -43.80 -4.79
CA GLY A 59 2.19 -44.47 -5.76
C GLY A 59 1.67 -45.82 -6.29
N ALA A 60 0.96 -46.57 -5.45
CA ALA A 60 0.38 -47.88 -5.80
C ALA A 60 -1.09 -47.76 -6.21
N LYS A 61 -1.49 -48.55 -7.21
CA LYS A 61 -2.89 -48.69 -7.58
C LYS A 61 -3.66 -49.42 -6.48
N PRO A 62 -4.81 -48.92 -5.97
CA PRO A 62 -5.52 -49.52 -4.83
C PRO A 62 -5.94 -50.97 -5.05
N TRP A 63 -6.38 -51.32 -6.29
CA TRP A 63 -6.73 -52.69 -6.69
C TRP A 63 -6.61 -52.87 -8.19
N ARG A 64 -6.62 -54.13 -8.63
CA ARG A 64 -6.56 -54.50 -10.06
C ARG A 64 -7.73 -53.92 -10.87
N GLN A 65 -7.54 -53.75 -12.19
CA GLN A 65 -8.46 -53.05 -13.09
C GLN A 65 -9.81 -53.74 -13.25
N LYS A 66 -9.85 -55.07 -13.19
CA LYS A 66 -11.05 -55.92 -13.37
C LYS A 66 -11.05 -57.06 -12.33
N GLY A 67 -12.24 -57.68 -12.13
CA GLY A 67 -12.34 -58.89 -11.26
C GLY A 67 -12.42 -58.64 -9.78
N THR A 68 -12.77 -57.43 -9.30
CA THR A 68 -12.96 -57.09 -7.88
C THR A 68 -14.39 -56.70 -7.51
N GLY A 69 -15.30 -56.59 -8.46
CA GLY A 69 -16.68 -56.13 -8.22
C GLY A 69 -16.79 -54.68 -7.78
N ARG A 70 -15.67 -53.96 -7.63
CA ARG A 70 -15.62 -52.55 -7.17
C ARG A 70 -15.45 -51.57 -8.31
N ALA A 71 -15.81 -50.32 -8.09
CA ALA A 71 -15.53 -49.24 -9.04
C ALA A 71 -14.01 -49.12 -9.30
N ARG A 72 -13.63 -48.83 -10.52
CA ARG A 72 -12.22 -48.68 -10.90
C ARG A 72 -11.58 -47.50 -10.17
N ALA A 73 -10.44 -47.70 -9.56
CA ALA A 73 -9.67 -46.66 -8.88
C ALA A 73 -8.20 -46.70 -9.30
N GLY A 74 -7.66 -45.55 -9.71
CA GLY A 74 -6.25 -45.42 -10.11
C GLY A 74 -5.34 -44.90 -8.98
N SER A 75 -5.91 -44.14 -8.05
CA SER A 75 -5.13 -43.58 -6.93
C SER A 75 -6.06 -43.18 -5.78
N ASN A 76 -5.59 -43.33 -4.55
CA ASN A 76 -6.25 -42.88 -3.33
C ASN A 76 -6.15 -41.36 -3.10
N ARG A 77 -5.34 -40.64 -3.90
CA ARG A 77 -5.28 -39.16 -3.89
C ARG A 77 -6.38 -38.48 -4.71
N SER A 78 -7.25 -39.27 -5.36
CA SER A 78 -8.36 -38.72 -6.15
C SER A 78 -9.28 -37.88 -5.28
N PRO A 79 -9.91 -36.81 -5.80
CA PRO A 79 -10.80 -35.95 -5.03
C PRO A 79 -12.01 -36.65 -4.40
N ILE A 80 -12.39 -37.81 -4.95
CA ILE A 80 -13.48 -38.66 -4.41
C ILE A 80 -13.11 -39.41 -3.11
N TRP A 81 -11.84 -39.41 -2.74
CA TRP A 81 -11.34 -40.10 -1.55
C TRP A 81 -11.16 -39.10 -0.40
N THR A 82 -11.47 -39.54 0.79
CA THR A 82 -11.18 -38.79 2.01
C THR A 82 -9.66 -38.58 2.10
N GLY A 83 -9.22 -37.33 2.27
CA GLY A 83 -7.81 -36.96 2.23
C GLY A 83 -7.22 -36.82 0.82
N GLY A 84 -8.01 -36.97 -0.22
CA GLY A 84 -7.59 -36.70 -1.60
C GLY A 84 -7.41 -35.20 -1.92
N GLY A 85 -6.89 -34.90 -3.10
CA GLY A 85 -6.68 -33.52 -3.55
C GLY A 85 -7.96 -32.82 -3.94
N VAL A 86 -7.96 -31.48 -3.84
CA VAL A 86 -9.06 -30.62 -4.27
C VAL A 86 -8.91 -30.35 -5.78
N VAL A 87 -10.04 -30.37 -6.54
CA VAL A 87 -10.00 -30.17 -7.99
C VAL A 87 -9.81 -28.70 -8.35
N PHE A 88 -10.70 -27.81 -7.88
CA PHE A 88 -10.70 -26.37 -8.15
C PHE A 88 -10.63 -25.56 -6.87
N GLY A 89 -9.68 -25.87 -6.02
CA GLY A 89 -9.47 -25.12 -4.80
C GLY A 89 -8.74 -23.80 -5.05
N PRO A 90 -8.72 -22.91 -4.06
CA PRO A 90 -7.99 -21.65 -4.17
C PRO A 90 -6.50 -21.91 -4.41
N GLN A 91 -5.90 -21.09 -5.27
CA GLN A 91 -4.47 -21.05 -5.53
C GLN A 91 -3.94 -19.65 -5.21
N PRO A 92 -2.69 -19.52 -4.77
CA PRO A 92 -2.09 -18.22 -4.53
C PRO A 92 -2.15 -17.35 -5.79
N ARG A 93 -2.67 -16.13 -5.66
CA ARG A 93 -2.76 -15.19 -6.78
C ARG A 93 -2.56 -13.76 -6.32
N SER A 94 -2.10 -12.91 -7.21
CA SER A 94 -2.09 -11.46 -7.00
C SER A 94 -3.48 -10.88 -7.29
N TYR A 95 -3.88 -9.92 -6.48
CA TYR A 95 -5.11 -9.13 -6.66
C TYR A 95 -4.83 -7.72 -7.16
N THR A 96 -3.55 -7.36 -7.31
CA THR A 96 -3.14 -6.02 -7.73
C THR A 96 -3.56 -5.76 -9.17
N PHE A 97 -4.16 -4.60 -9.41
CA PHE A 97 -4.41 -4.09 -10.75
C PHE A 97 -3.89 -2.66 -10.88
N LYS A 98 -3.46 -2.32 -12.09
CA LYS A 98 -2.83 -1.03 -12.38
C LYS A 98 -3.89 0.05 -12.63
N VAL A 99 -3.70 1.21 -12.03
CA VAL A 99 -4.44 2.44 -12.32
C VAL A 99 -3.47 3.45 -12.95
N ASN A 100 -3.93 4.24 -13.91
CA ASN A 100 -3.12 5.22 -14.58
C ASN A 100 -2.67 6.34 -13.63
N ARG A 101 -1.44 6.82 -13.75
CA ARG A 101 -0.89 7.88 -12.87
C ARG A 101 -1.73 9.17 -12.90
N LYS A 102 -2.27 9.54 -14.07
CA LYS A 102 -3.15 10.73 -14.22
C LYS A 102 -4.46 10.56 -13.45
N GLU A 103 -5.04 9.35 -13.48
CA GLU A 103 -6.27 9.01 -12.74
C GLU A 103 -6.03 9.03 -11.23
N GLN A 104 -4.92 8.45 -10.76
CA GLN A 104 -4.54 8.48 -9.34
C GLN A 104 -4.35 9.91 -8.82
N ARG A 105 -3.70 10.78 -9.60
CA ARG A 105 -3.54 12.20 -9.25
C ARG A 105 -4.87 12.94 -9.21
N ALA A 106 -5.77 12.67 -10.16
CA ALA A 106 -7.10 13.25 -10.17
C ALA A 106 -7.94 12.77 -8.96
N ALA A 107 -7.84 11.48 -8.59
CA ALA A 107 -8.47 10.93 -7.40
C ALA A 107 -7.92 11.56 -6.10
N LEU A 108 -6.59 11.77 -6.03
CA LEU A 108 -5.95 12.43 -4.90
C LEU A 108 -6.44 13.88 -4.73
N ARG A 109 -6.49 14.66 -5.84
CA ARG A 109 -7.04 16.03 -5.82
C ARG A 109 -8.49 16.05 -5.36
N SER A 110 -9.32 15.13 -5.87
CA SER A 110 -10.72 15.00 -5.48
C SER A 110 -10.89 14.67 -3.98
N ALA A 111 -10.01 13.86 -3.40
CA ALA A 111 -10.05 13.55 -1.98
C ALA A 111 -9.62 14.74 -1.11
N LEU A 112 -8.57 15.45 -1.50
CA LEU A 112 -8.08 16.63 -0.79
C LEU A 112 -9.08 17.80 -0.87
N SER A 113 -9.74 18.00 -2.02
CA SER A 113 -10.76 19.05 -2.17
C SER A 113 -11.97 18.83 -1.26
N LEU A 114 -12.39 17.57 -1.02
CA LEU A 114 -13.46 17.27 -0.08
C LEU A 114 -13.11 17.68 1.36
N HIS A 115 -11.88 17.45 1.80
CA HIS A 115 -11.44 17.86 3.13
C HIS A 115 -11.38 19.38 3.26
N ALA A 116 -10.96 20.08 2.21
CA ALA A 116 -10.95 21.55 2.17
C ALA A 116 -12.37 22.12 2.19
N GLU A 117 -13.30 21.56 1.40
CA GLU A 117 -14.72 21.98 1.34
C GLU A 117 -15.42 21.79 2.69
N ARG A 118 -15.15 20.68 3.37
CA ARG A 118 -15.71 20.36 4.70
C ARG A 118 -15.03 21.09 5.85
N SER A 119 -14.00 21.91 5.59
CA SER A 119 -13.16 22.54 6.62
C SER A 119 -12.61 21.54 7.63
N SER A 120 -12.38 20.29 7.20
CA SER A 120 -11.84 19.19 8.02
C SER A 120 -10.33 19.02 7.84
N LEU A 121 -9.65 19.99 7.22
CA LEU A 121 -8.21 20.03 7.00
C LEU A 121 -7.58 21.11 7.90
N ALA A 122 -6.50 20.73 8.58
CA ALA A 122 -5.65 21.66 9.33
C ALA A 122 -4.17 21.42 9.02
N VAL A 123 -3.37 22.47 9.14
CA VAL A 123 -1.91 22.41 8.98
C VAL A 123 -1.27 22.39 10.38
N LEU A 124 -0.32 21.49 10.59
CA LEU A 124 0.40 21.34 11.86
C LEU A 124 1.74 22.07 11.79
N ASP A 125 1.98 22.92 12.79
CA ASP A 125 3.33 23.42 13.03
C ASP A 125 4.09 22.41 13.89
N THR A 126 5.06 21.73 13.30
CA THR A 126 5.86 20.69 13.96
C THR A 126 6.92 21.24 14.91
N SER A 127 7.23 22.52 14.84
CA SER A 127 8.21 23.20 15.71
C SER A 127 7.83 23.13 17.21
N VAL A 128 6.53 22.97 17.50
CA VAL A 128 6.00 22.81 18.86
C VAL A 128 6.49 21.51 19.52
N PHE A 129 6.84 20.49 18.74
CA PHE A 129 7.27 19.17 19.24
C PHE A 129 8.79 19.05 19.34
N SER A 130 9.43 19.81 20.22
CA SER A 130 10.87 19.66 20.53
C SER A 130 11.20 18.29 21.13
N ALA A 131 10.25 17.70 21.88
CA ALA A 131 10.31 16.34 22.43
C ALA A 131 8.96 15.63 22.24
N PRO A 132 8.93 14.28 22.16
CA PRO A 132 7.67 13.54 22.01
C PRO A 132 6.81 13.67 23.28
N LYS A 133 5.61 14.28 23.15
CA LYS A 133 4.64 14.50 24.22
C LYS A 133 3.21 14.24 23.72
N THR A 134 2.61 13.15 24.18
CA THR A 134 1.23 12.76 23.80
C THR A 134 0.16 13.71 24.34
N LYS A 135 0.36 14.28 25.55
CA LYS A 135 -0.58 15.25 26.13
C LYS A 135 -0.70 16.50 25.25
N GLN A 136 0.42 17.05 24.81
CA GLN A 136 0.46 18.22 23.94
C GLN A 136 -0.25 17.96 22.60
N ALA A 137 -0.06 16.75 22.01
CA ALA A 137 -0.75 16.36 20.79
C ALA A 137 -2.27 16.20 21.01
N PHE A 138 -2.68 15.72 22.18
CA PHE A 138 -4.09 15.59 22.54
C PHE A 138 -4.74 16.96 22.70
N ASP A 139 -4.14 17.86 23.47
CA ASP A 139 -4.64 19.22 23.72
C ASP A 139 -4.81 19.98 22.39
N LEU A 140 -3.85 19.88 21.43
CA LEU A 140 -3.94 20.49 20.11
C LEU A 140 -5.11 19.95 19.26
N LEU A 141 -5.42 18.67 19.33
CA LEU A 141 -6.56 18.10 18.60
C LEU A 141 -7.89 18.46 19.26
N GLU A 142 -7.95 18.57 20.60
CA GLU A 142 -9.13 18.97 21.33
C GLU A 142 -9.48 20.44 21.07
N ASP A 143 -8.49 21.32 21.08
CA ASP A 143 -8.64 22.75 20.79
C ASP A 143 -9.12 22.99 19.34
N TRP A 144 -8.69 22.17 18.39
CA TRP A 144 -9.12 22.30 16.99
C TRP A 144 -10.60 21.95 16.79
N SER A 145 -11.13 20.98 17.54
CA SER A 145 -12.53 20.57 17.49
C SER A 145 -13.10 20.50 16.07
N PRO A 146 -12.60 19.58 15.22
CA PRO A 146 -13.04 19.48 13.83
C PRO A 146 -14.55 19.23 13.74
N PRO A 147 -15.24 19.63 12.65
CA PRO A 147 -16.70 19.49 12.52
C PRO A 147 -17.18 18.03 12.66
N THR A 148 -16.28 17.06 12.56
CA THR A 148 -16.52 15.62 12.72
C THR A 148 -15.83 15.04 13.98
N GLN A 149 -16.09 15.59 15.15
CA GLN A 149 -15.44 15.19 16.42
C GLN A 149 -15.47 13.69 16.74
N ALA A 150 -16.47 12.96 16.26
CA ALA A 150 -16.61 11.51 16.50
C ALA A 150 -15.79 10.63 15.56
N GLY A 151 -15.12 11.20 14.55
CA GLY A 151 -14.44 10.47 13.49
C GLY A 151 -12.96 10.11 13.79
N SER A 152 -12.34 9.45 12.83
CA SER A 152 -10.90 9.18 12.82
C SER A 152 -10.13 10.38 12.26
N THR A 153 -8.99 10.69 12.86
CA THR A 153 -8.08 11.74 12.38
C THR A 153 -6.87 11.11 11.73
N LEU A 154 -6.54 11.55 10.53
CA LEU A 154 -5.30 11.18 9.85
C LEU A 154 -4.29 12.32 10.00
N VAL A 155 -3.12 12.00 10.56
CA VAL A 155 -2.00 12.93 10.67
C VAL A 155 -0.95 12.55 9.63
N VAL A 156 -0.65 13.48 8.73
CA VAL A 156 0.33 13.28 7.65
C VAL A 156 1.55 14.15 7.94
N LEU A 157 2.69 13.50 8.08
CA LEU A 157 3.94 14.13 8.47
C LEU A 157 5.03 13.94 7.42
N ALA A 158 6.03 14.80 7.45
CA ALA A 158 7.28 14.55 6.76
C ALA A 158 8.11 13.49 7.50
N ALA A 159 9.07 12.87 6.82
CA ALA A 159 9.94 11.87 7.43
C ALA A 159 10.79 12.45 8.57
N GLU A 160 11.06 13.75 8.52
CA GLU A 160 11.86 14.49 9.49
C GLU A 160 11.10 14.77 10.80
N ASP A 161 9.77 14.75 10.80
CA ASP A 161 8.90 15.08 11.92
C ASP A 161 8.71 13.93 12.92
N ALA A 162 9.79 13.21 13.27
CA ALA A 162 9.74 12.01 14.11
C ALA A 162 9.13 12.25 15.50
N ASN A 163 9.44 13.41 16.15
CA ASN A 163 8.91 13.74 17.47
C ASN A 163 7.39 13.95 17.45
N ALA A 164 6.87 14.60 16.41
CA ALA A 164 5.44 14.75 16.20
C ALA A 164 4.79 13.38 15.95
N ALA A 165 5.37 12.53 15.12
CA ALA A 165 4.86 11.19 14.85
C ALA A 165 4.73 10.34 16.13
N LEU A 166 5.75 10.37 17.00
CA LEU A 166 5.72 9.67 18.28
C LEU A 166 4.67 10.24 19.24
N SER A 167 4.42 11.56 19.19
CA SER A 167 3.42 12.23 20.03
C SER A 167 1.99 11.83 19.66
N PHE A 168 1.67 11.72 18.35
CA PHE A 168 0.33 11.37 17.89
C PHE A 168 0.06 9.86 17.86
N ARG A 169 1.08 9.01 17.69
CA ARG A 169 0.92 7.56 17.46
C ARG A 169 0.09 6.83 18.51
N ASN A 170 0.16 7.25 19.78
CA ASN A 170 -0.53 6.58 20.89
C ASN A 170 -1.98 7.06 21.11
N LEU A 171 -2.45 8.05 20.36
CA LEU A 171 -3.81 8.56 20.52
C LEU A 171 -4.84 7.63 19.86
N LYS A 172 -5.98 7.43 20.52
CA LYS A 172 -7.09 6.65 19.97
C LYS A 172 -7.69 7.34 18.75
N ARG A 173 -8.05 6.58 17.72
CA ARG A 173 -8.64 7.07 16.46
C ARG A 173 -7.75 8.04 15.68
N VAL A 174 -6.47 8.11 15.99
CA VAL A 174 -5.47 8.88 15.26
C VAL A 174 -4.58 7.91 14.51
N ALA A 175 -4.51 8.04 13.19
CA ALA A 175 -3.57 7.34 12.34
C ALA A 175 -2.47 8.31 11.92
N VAL A 176 -1.21 7.88 12.01
CA VAL A 176 -0.06 8.68 11.57
C VAL A 176 0.59 8.02 10.38
N LEU A 177 0.72 8.76 9.28
CA LEU A 177 1.37 8.30 8.06
C LEU A 177 2.36 9.36 7.57
N THR A 178 3.41 8.90 6.87
CA THR A 178 4.30 9.79 6.12
C THR A 178 3.65 10.19 4.80
N HIS A 179 3.96 11.37 4.27
CA HIS A 179 3.42 11.90 3.02
C HIS A 179 3.63 10.96 1.81
N GLU A 180 4.66 10.11 1.84
CA GLU A 180 4.94 9.11 0.79
C GLU A 180 3.92 7.97 0.79
N ASN A 181 3.51 7.53 1.99
CA ASN A 181 2.68 6.35 2.19
C ASN A 181 1.17 6.64 2.18
N VAL A 182 0.79 7.92 2.18
CA VAL A 182 -0.62 8.31 2.15
C VAL A 182 -1.24 7.97 0.81
N GLY A 183 -2.30 7.15 0.85
CA GLY A 183 -3.15 6.81 -0.28
C GLY A 183 -4.49 7.54 -0.28
N VAL A 184 -5.22 7.43 -1.38
CA VAL A 184 -6.59 7.96 -1.49
C VAL A 184 -7.53 7.26 -0.52
N ALA A 185 -7.32 5.97 -0.27
CA ALA A 185 -8.12 5.19 0.69
C ALA A 185 -7.95 5.70 2.12
N ASP A 186 -6.73 6.11 2.50
CA ASP A 186 -6.43 6.60 3.84
C ASP A 186 -7.04 7.99 4.07
N LEU A 187 -6.98 8.87 3.04
CA LEU A 187 -7.62 10.19 3.09
C LEU A 187 -9.13 10.08 3.27
N LEU A 188 -9.80 9.26 2.47
CA LEU A 188 -11.26 9.09 2.56
C LEU A 188 -11.72 8.36 3.83
N GLY A 189 -10.88 7.48 4.37
CA GLY A 189 -11.15 6.78 5.62
C GLY A 189 -11.08 7.66 6.86
N ALA A 190 -10.46 8.83 6.75
CA ALA A 190 -10.34 9.79 7.84
C ALA A 190 -11.47 10.82 7.78
N ALA A 191 -12.03 11.15 8.93
CA ALA A 191 -13.01 12.22 9.06
C ALA A 191 -12.34 13.60 9.09
N SER A 192 -11.12 13.67 9.62
CA SER A 192 -10.33 14.89 9.75
C SER A 192 -8.89 14.64 9.30
N LEU A 193 -8.26 15.65 8.73
CA LEU A 193 -6.93 15.57 8.16
C LEU A 193 -6.03 16.67 8.75
N VAL A 194 -4.91 16.27 9.34
CA VAL A 194 -3.88 17.17 9.85
C VAL A 194 -2.59 16.92 9.07
N ILE A 195 -2.00 17.95 8.49
CA ILE A 195 -0.83 17.82 7.62
C ILE A 195 0.27 18.75 8.09
N SER A 196 1.52 18.28 8.24
CA SER A 196 2.65 19.20 8.47
C SER A 196 2.93 20.05 7.22
N GLN A 197 3.48 21.25 7.39
CA GLN A 197 3.76 22.15 6.28
C GLN A 197 4.61 21.48 5.18
N PRO A 198 5.75 20.83 5.48
CA PRO A 198 6.55 20.16 4.45
C PRO A 198 5.82 18.97 3.80
N ALA A 199 4.96 18.26 4.55
CA ALA A 199 4.13 17.20 3.98
C ALA A 199 3.05 17.75 3.04
N LEU A 200 2.49 18.94 3.32
CA LEU A 200 1.53 19.60 2.44
C LEU A 200 2.18 19.94 1.10
N ASP A 201 3.39 20.52 1.12
CA ASP A 201 4.13 20.87 -0.09
C ASP A 201 4.46 19.63 -0.93
N ALA A 202 4.86 18.53 -0.30
CA ALA A 202 5.11 17.27 -0.98
C ALA A 202 3.83 16.64 -1.58
N LEU A 203 2.70 16.68 -0.85
CA LEU A 203 1.41 16.19 -1.35
C LEU A 203 0.88 17.03 -2.52
N THR A 204 1.04 18.35 -2.45
CA THR A 204 0.64 19.25 -3.53
C THR A 204 1.48 19.02 -4.79
N ALA A 205 2.79 18.86 -4.66
CA ALA A 205 3.68 18.49 -5.77
C ALA A 205 3.29 17.13 -6.39
N ARG A 206 2.96 16.13 -5.56
CA ARG A 206 2.49 14.80 -6.03
C ARG A 206 1.16 14.89 -6.77
N ALA A 207 0.23 15.71 -6.31
CA ALA A 207 -1.08 15.91 -6.91
C ALA A 207 -1.01 16.74 -8.21
N ALA A 208 -0.16 17.77 -8.27
CA ALA A 208 0.09 18.57 -9.46
C ALA A 208 0.83 17.77 -10.55
N GLY A 209 1.69 16.82 -10.15
CA GLY A 209 2.42 16.00 -11.10
C GLY A 209 3.67 16.68 -11.66
N SER A 210 4.31 17.53 -10.90
CA SER A 210 5.58 18.15 -11.27
C SER A 210 6.62 17.12 -11.69
N ALA A 211 7.39 17.42 -12.73
CA ALA A 211 8.40 16.54 -13.32
C ALA A 211 9.54 16.17 -12.34
N ALA A 212 9.75 16.95 -11.28
CA ALA A 212 10.76 16.68 -10.25
C ALA A 212 10.54 15.37 -9.49
N ALA A 213 9.27 15.02 -9.18
CA ALA A 213 8.95 13.72 -8.55
C ALA A 213 9.07 12.53 -9.52
N ALA A 214 9.16 12.79 -10.84
CA ALA A 214 9.35 11.77 -11.86
C ALA A 214 10.83 11.40 -12.06
N GLU A 215 11.75 12.23 -11.64
CA GLU A 215 13.19 12.01 -11.80
C GLU A 215 13.76 11.16 -10.65
N GLU A 216 13.28 11.33 -9.42
CA GLU A 216 13.64 10.45 -8.29
C GLU A 216 13.07 9.02 -8.44
N ALA A 217 11.88 8.87 -9.04
CA ALA A 217 11.31 7.54 -9.32
C ALA A 217 11.97 6.85 -10.52
N LYS A 218 12.89 7.50 -11.23
CA LYS A 218 13.62 6.99 -12.38
C LYS A 218 15.06 6.55 -12.08
N ALA A 219 15.47 6.58 -10.81
CA ALA A 219 16.71 5.92 -10.41
C ALA A 219 16.56 4.42 -10.73
N PRO A 220 17.33 3.87 -11.67
CA PRO A 220 17.19 2.47 -12.04
C PRO A 220 17.64 1.63 -10.86
N ALA A 221 16.72 0.84 -10.30
CA ALA A 221 17.10 -0.27 -9.44
C ALA A 221 18.15 -1.06 -10.21
N ALA A 222 19.38 -1.02 -9.74
CA ALA A 222 20.50 -1.75 -10.30
C ALA A 222 20.13 -3.23 -10.33
N LYS A 223 19.88 -3.77 -11.52
CA LYS A 223 19.71 -5.21 -11.71
C LYS A 223 20.97 -5.87 -11.18
N PRO A 224 20.88 -6.89 -10.33
CA PRO A 224 22.04 -7.70 -9.96
C PRO A 224 22.65 -8.23 -11.25
N LYS A 225 23.92 -7.92 -11.51
CA LYS A 225 24.69 -8.55 -12.58
C LYS A 225 24.76 -10.03 -12.27
N GLU A 226 24.13 -10.86 -13.10
CA GLU A 226 24.41 -12.30 -13.11
C GLU A 226 25.91 -12.51 -13.30
N PRO A 227 26.53 -13.41 -12.51
CA PRO A 227 27.94 -13.76 -12.72
C PRO A 227 28.04 -14.47 -14.08
N LYS A 228 28.83 -13.90 -14.99
CA LYS A 228 29.22 -14.54 -16.26
C LYS A 228 29.84 -15.90 -15.92
N ALA A 229 29.19 -16.96 -16.40
CA ALA A 229 29.74 -18.31 -16.40
C ALA A 229 31.09 -18.31 -17.16
N THR A 230 32.15 -18.58 -16.46
CA THR A 230 33.47 -18.84 -17.03
C THR A 230 33.37 -20.13 -17.83
N LYS A 231 33.54 -20.03 -19.14
CA LYS A 231 33.77 -21.19 -20.03
C LYS A 231 35.05 -21.88 -19.57
N THR A 232 34.90 -23.04 -18.97
CA THR A 232 36.00 -23.98 -18.74
C THR A 232 36.43 -24.53 -20.08
N ALA A 233 37.67 -24.28 -20.44
CA ALA A 233 38.34 -24.81 -21.63
C ALA A 233 38.48 -26.33 -21.48
N GLU A 234 38.07 -27.05 -22.53
CA GLU A 234 38.36 -28.48 -22.71
C GLU A 234 39.86 -28.70 -22.80
N PRO A 235 40.42 -29.76 -22.18
CA PRO A 235 41.77 -30.19 -22.51
C PRO A 235 41.76 -31.10 -23.73
N THR A 236 42.44 -30.67 -24.77
CA THR A 236 42.82 -31.41 -25.93
C THR A 236 43.60 -32.67 -25.58
N THR A 237 43.12 -33.82 -26.00
CA THR A 237 43.83 -35.08 -26.03
C THR A 237 44.81 -35.06 -27.21
N ALA A 238 46.11 -35.16 -26.95
CA ALA A 238 47.14 -35.64 -27.88
C ALA A 238 47.57 -37.01 -27.31
N GLU A 239 47.35 -38.02 -28.03
CA GLU A 239 48.07 -38.94 -28.90
C GLU A 239 49.52 -39.22 -28.49
N GLU A 240 49.82 -40.46 -28.22
CA GLU A 240 50.93 -41.31 -28.71
C GLU A 240 51.03 -42.54 -27.80
N ALA A 241 50.79 -43.77 -28.29
CA ALA A 241 51.56 -44.64 -29.15
C ALA A 241 52.69 -45.39 -28.40
N LYS A 242 52.65 -46.75 -28.54
CA LYS A 242 53.68 -47.78 -28.38
C LYS A 242 53.90 -48.40 -26.98
N ALA A 243 53.50 -49.59 -26.81
CA ALA A 243 54.18 -50.89 -26.93
C ALA A 243 53.21 -52.01 -26.52
#